data_ec8a0cd82cba9aeed085cebb8cf9a9f3
#
_entry.id   ec8a0cd82cba9aeed085cebb8cf9a9f3
#
_cell.length_a   1.000
_cell.length_b   1.000
_cell.length_c   1.000
_cell.angle_alpha   90.00
_cell.angle_beta   90.00
_cell.angle_gamma   90.00
#
_symmetry.space_group_name_H-M   'P 1'
#
loop_
_entity.id
_entity.type
_entity.pdbx_description
1 polymer ?
#
loop_
_entity_poly.entity_id
_entity_poly.type
_entity_poly.pdbx_seq_one_letter_code
_entity_poly.pdbx_strand_id
1 'polypeptide(L)'
;SNVSILAAYSIFTQNFLLFCIANFFIGIGMAFTHQYRFAAAESVEKDKAPKAISTLLLAGIVAAFIGISLANYTKNFVSDYLYVGSYLTLAILTLVPAFLLFFFKDKRDVSIISNENNKVRSYSEFFSDPRFLQAITSAAFAYAVMSFLMTATPISMHIVHNLSLEKTGIVLQFHVLAMFLPSLVTGNLIKKHGYSKMMYAGVFFYILTILMSLFEPSYINYFIGLIFLGIGWNFLFISGTSLLVTIYKPEEKFKAQGFNDFIVYSVQAVASLCAGVFLNLTSWKTMNLICIIFIIIIVIATLRTDFLQKKPQ
;
A
#
# COMPACT_ATOMS: atom_id res chain seq x y z
N SER A 1 -3.63 20.17 -6.82
CA SER A 1 -4.04 21.34 -6.02
C SER A 1 -5.49 21.76 -6.29
N ASN A 2 -5.90 21.97 -7.55
CA ASN A 2 -7.27 22.43 -7.89
C ASN A 2 -8.36 21.50 -7.36
N VAL A 3 -8.14 20.20 -7.39
CA VAL A 3 -9.12 19.20 -6.89
C VAL A 3 -9.25 19.24 -5.37
N SER A 4 -8.17 19.51 -4.64
CA SER A 4 -8.24 19.68 -3.19
C SER A 4 -8.98 20.98 -2.81
N ILE A 5 -8.86 22.03 -3.62
CA ILE A 5 -9.66 23.26 -3.47
C ILE A 5 -11.14 22.97 -3.73
N LEU A 6 -11.45 22.16 -4.75
CA LEU A 6 -12.83 21.72 -5.02
C LEU A 6 -13.42 20.93 -3.85
N ALA A 7 -12.61 20.07 -3.22
CA ALA A 7 -13.03 19.34 -2.02
C ALA A 7 -13.31 20.29 -0.83
N ALA A 8 -12.43 21.28 -0.61
CA ALA A 8 -12.67 22.33 0.39
C ALA A 8 -13.97 23.11 0.11
N TYR A 9 -14.19 23.50 -1.14
CA TYR A 9 -15.41 24.19 -1.56
C TYR A 9 -16.66 23.34 -1.39
N SER A 10 -16.58 22.04 -1.65
CA SER A 10 -17.71 21.12 -1.47
C SER A 10 -18.13 20.98 0.00
N ILE A 11 -17.19 21.02 0.94
CA ILE A 11 -17.47 21.06 2.38
C ILE A 11 -18.11 22.41 2.74
N PHE A 12 -17.55 23.52 2.24
CA PHE A 12 -18.08 24.85 2.47
C PHE A 12 -19.54 24.99 2.00
N THR A 13 -19.87 24.42 0.84
CA THR A 13 -21.23 24.40 0.27
C THR A 13 -22.10 23.25 0.78
N GLN A 14 -21.59 22.40 1.67
CA GLN A 14 -22.25 21.19 2.19
C GLN A 14 -22.79 20.25 1.09
N ASN A 15 -22.10 20.20 -0.05
CA ASN A 15 -22.49 19.40 -1.19
C ASN A 15 -21.75 18.06 -1.19
N PHE A 16 -22.43 17.00 -0.70
CA PHE A 16 -21.84 15.67 -0.60
C PHE A 16 -21.47 15.06 -1.94
N LEU A 17 -22.28 15.25 -2.99
CA LEU A 17 -21.96 14.71 -4.32
C LEU A 17 -20.67 15.35 -4.89
N LEU A 18 -20.55 16.66 -4.76
CA LEU A 18 -19.36 17.37 -5.20
C LEU A 18 -18.11 16.94 -4.40
N PHE A 19 -18.29 16.66 -3.10
CA PHE A 19 -17.23 16.10 -2.25
C PHE A 19 -16.77 14.73 -2.73
N CYS A 20 -17.70 13.83 -3.08
CA CYS A 20 -17.37 12.52 -3.64
C CYS A 20 -16.62 12.65 -4.96
N ILE A 21 -17.06 13.52 -5.87
CA ILE A 21 -16.40 13.79 -7.15
C ILE A 21 -14.98 14.33 -6.94
N ALA A 22 -14.81 15.29 -6.04
CA ALA A 22 -13.49 15.83 -5.72
C ALA A 22 -12.54 14.76 -5.17
N ASN A 23 -13.01 13.93 -4.23
CA ASN A 23 -12.19 12.84 -3.68
C ASN A 23 -11.86 11.76 -4.71
N PHE A 24 -12.76 11.46 -5.65
CA PHE A 24 -12.48 10.58 -6.78
C PHE A 24 -11.29 11.10 -7.61
N PHE A 25 -11.27 12.38 -7.94
CA PHE A 25 -10.14 12.97 -8.67
C PHE A 25 -8.85 13.07 -7.85
N ILE A 26 -8.94 13.28 -6.52
CA ILE A 26 -7.77 13.15 -5.62
C ILE A 26 -7.20 11.74 -5.71
N GLY A 27 -8.06 10.71 -5.72
CA GLY A 27 -7.67 9.30 -5.90
C GLY A 27 -6.91 9.04 -7.21
N ILE A 28 -7.34 9.64 -8.32
CA ILE A 28 -6.60 9.57 -9.59
C ILE A 28 -5.19 10.18 -9.43
N GLY A 29 -5.06 11.33 -8.79
CA GLY A 29 -3.75 11.93 -8.47
C GLY A 29 -2.86 11.01 -7.63
N MET A 30 -3.44 10.32 -6.64
CA MET A 30 -2.71 9.34 -5.82
C MET A 30 -2.23 8.13 -6.64
N ALA A 31 -3.01 7.67 -7.61
CA ALA A 31 -2.61 6.56 -8.48
C ALA A 31 -1.31 6.88 -9.25
N PHE A 32 -1.15 8.12 -9.74
CA PHE A 32 0.11 8.57 -10.34
C PHE A 32 1.26 8.60 -9.33
N THR A 33 1.02 9.01 -8.09
CA THR A 33 2.04 9.05 -7.04
C THR A 33 2.55 7.64 -6.72
N HIS A 34 1.69 6.63 -6.76
CA HIS A 34 2.08 5.24 -6.56
C HIS A 34 3.04 4.71 -7.63
N GLN A 35 3.07 5.29 -8.84
CA GLN A 35 4.01 4.92 -9.89
C GLN A 35 5.47 5.35 -9.59
N TYR A 36 5.68 6.29 -8.67
CA TYR A 36 7.04 6.73 -8.31
C TYR A 36 7.94 5.60 -7.81
N ARG A 37 7.37 4.55 -7.18
CA ARG A 37 8.15 3.38 -6.76
C ARG A 37 8.77 2.62 -7.93
N PHE A 38 8.05 2.52 -9.05
CA PHE A 38 8.57 1.92 -10.27
C PHE A 38 9.61 2.82 -10.93
N ALA A 39 9.37 4.13 -10.99
CA ALA A 39 10.35 5.09 -11.49
C ALA A 39 11.65 5.04 -10.66
N ALA A 40 11.56 4.93 -9.34
CA ALA A 40 12.72 4.76 -8.48
C ALA A 40 13.46 3.42 -8.74
N ALA A 41 12.72 2.33 -8.91
CA ALA A 41 13.29 1.02 -9.25
C ALA A 41 14.01 1.02 -10.61
N GLU A 42 13.44 1.69 -11.60
CA GLU A 42 13.98 1.78 -12.96
C GLU A 42 15.15 2.77 -13.09
N SER A 43 15.35 3.66 -12.11
CA SER A 43 16.48 4.59 -12.08
C SER A 43 17.81 3.94 -11.66
N VAL A 44 17.79 2.68 -11.24
CA VAL A 44 18.93 1.91 -10.75
C VAL A 44 19.03 0.55 -11.45
N GLU A 45 20.16 -0.14 -11.25
CA GLU A 45 20.30 -1.53 -11.70
C GLU A 45 19.27 -2.44 -11.02
N LYS A 46 18.82 -3.50 -11.71
CA LYS A 46 17.74 -4.39 -11.23
C LYS A 46 18.02 -5.02 -9.86
N ASP A 47 19.27 -5.29 -9.53
CA ASP A 47 19.67 -5.83 -8.23
C ASP A 47 19.53 -4.80 -7.08
N LYS A 48 19.52 -3.52 -7.40
CA LYS A 48 19.35 -2.39 -6.47
C LYS A 48 17.89 -1.92 -6.36
N ALA A 49 16.99 -2.41 -7.22
CA ALA A 49 15.57 -2.01 -7.24
C ALA A 49 14.88 -2.16 -5.87
N PRO A 50 15.07 -3.25 -5.08
CA PRO A 50 14.49 -3.36 -3.75
C PRO A 50 14.92 -2.24 -2.81
N LYS A 51 16.18 -1.82 -2.87
CA LYS A 51 16.71 -0.73 -2.06
C LYS A 51 16.13 0.62 -2.49
N ALA A 52 16.00 0.87 -3.78
CA ALA A 52 15.40 2.10 -4.31
C ALA A 52 13.93 2.25 -3.89
N ILE A 53 13.13 1.19 -4.02
CA ILE A 53 11.74 1.16 -3.57
C ILE A 53 11.65 1.38 -2.06
N SER A 54 12.46 0.65 -1.28
CA SER A 54 12.51 0.80 0.18
C SER A 54 12.86 2.23 0.59
N THR A 55 13.84 2.85 -0.04
CA THR A 55 14.26 4.23 0.25
C THR A 55 13.15 5.22 -0.05
N LEU A 56 12.44 5.05 -1.17
CA LEU A 56 11.29 5.91 -1.49
C LEU A 56 10.18 5.78 -0.43
N LEU A 57 9.90 4.58 0.03
CA LEU A 57 8.85 4.34 1.03
C LEU A 57 9.18 4.94 2.40
N LEU A 58 10.46 5.24 2.72
CA LEU A 58 10.81 5.95 3.95
C LEU A 58 10.18 7.35 4.04
N ALA A 59 9.86 7.98 2.90
CA ALA A 59 9.10 9.23 2.90
C ALA A 59 7.71 9.08 3.55
N GLY A 60 7.16 7.86 3.56
CA GLY A 60 5.93 7.55 4.27
C GLY A 60 6.00 7.76 5.78
N ILE A 61 7.18 7.64 6.40
CA ILE A 61 7.38 7.94 7.83
C ILE A 61 7.11 9.42 8.09
N VAL A 62 7.70 10.29 7.29
CA VAL A 62 7.51 11.74 7.39
C VAL A 62 6.05 12.08 7.14
N ALA A 63 5.43 11.48 6.13
CA ALA A 63 4.02 11.67 5.80
C ALA A 63 3.09 11.20 6.92
N ALA A 64 3.40 10.09 7.60
CA ALA A 64 2.60 9.56 8.71
C ALA A 64 2.52 10.54 9.90
N PHE A 65 3.64 11.17 10.24
CA PHE A 65 3.68 12.14 11.36
C PHE A 65 3.17 13.51 10.94
N ILE A 66 3.70 14.07 9.87
CA ILE A 66 3.38 15.43 9.43
C ILE A 66 1.95 15.49 8.88
N GLY A 67 1.53 14.52 8.08
CA GLY A 67 0.23 14.55 7.40
C GLY A 67 -0.94 14.54 8.37
N ILE A 68 -0.95 13.60 9.31
CA ILE A 68 -2.02 13.47 10.32
C ILE A 68 -2.02 14.69 11.26
N SER A 69 -0.84 15.09 11.74
CA SER A 69 -0.71 16.24 12.64
C SER A 69 -1.17 17.53 11.96
N LEU A 70 -0.77 17.75 10.73
CA LEU A 70 -1.12 18.95 9.97
C LEU A 70 -2.62 18.99 9.62
N ALA A 71 -3.21 17.85 9.23
CA ALA A 71 -4.65 17.76 8.98
C ALA A 71 -5.45 18.08 10.23
N ASN A 72 -5.04 17.57 11.40
CA ASN A 72 -5.69 17.86 12.68
C ASN A 72 -5.49 19.31 13.14
N TYR A 73 -4.31 19.87 12.94
CA TYR A 73 -4.03 21.26 13.29
C TYR A 73 -4.83 22.24 12.46
N THR A 74 -4.99 21.95 11.17
CA THR A 74 -5.66 22.88 10.23
C THR A 74 -7.17 22.65 10.09
N LYS A 75 -7.73 21.59 10.68
CA LYS A 75 -9.16 21.24 10.52
C LYS A 75 -10.14 22.35 10.94
N ASN A 76 -9.76 23.18 11.91
CA ASN A 76 -10.59 24.27 12.47
C ASN A 76 -10.18 25.66 11.95
N PHE A 77 -9.32 25.78 10.92
CA PHE A 77 -8.90 27.09 10.40
C PHE A 77 -10.05 27.91 9.80
N VAL A 78 -11.13 27.24 9.40
CA VAL A 78 -12.37 27.89 9.01
C VAL A 78 -13.41 27.51 10.07
N SER A 79 -13.78 28.47 10.92
CA SER A 79 -14.47 28.23 12.19
C SER A 79 -15.79 27.45 12.05
N ASP A 80 -16.56 27.70 10.99
CA ASP A 80 -17.90 27.12 10.81
C ASP A 80 -17.89 25.82 9.96
N TYR A 81 -16.75 25.44 9.38
CA TYR A 81 -16.66 24.33 8.43
C TYR A 81 -15.47 23.42 8.73
N LEU A 82 -15.73 22.39 9.52
CA LEU A 82 -14.73 21.41 9.90
C LEU A 82 -14.05 20.77 8.67
N TYR A 83 -12.71 20.66 8.68
CA TYR A 83 -11.86 20.10 7.63
C TYR A 83 -11.69 20.93 6.35
N VAL A 84 -12.34 22.06 6.15
CA VAL A 84 -12.06 22.97 5.00
C VAL A 84 -10.58 23.37 5.01
N GLY A 85 -10.07 23.80 6.18
CA GLY A 85 -8.64 24.14 6.34
C GLY A 85 -7.70 22.99 6.01
N SER A 86 -8.06 21.73 6.35
CA SER A 86 -7.24 20.56 6.01
C SER A 86 -7.14 20.33 4.51
N TYR A 87 -8.24 20.47 3.76
CA TYR A 87 -8.20 20.34 2.28
C TYR A 87 -7.49 21.50 1.59
N LEU A 88 -7.57 22.74 2.13
CA LEU A 88 -6.77 23.86 1.64
C LEU A 88 -5.28 23.64 1.88
N THR A 89 -4.93 23.12 3.05
CA THR A 89 -3.55 22.73 3.36
C THR A 89 -3.04 21.64 2.43
N LEU A 90 -3.87 20.62 2.14
CA LEU A 90 -3.56 19.59 1.14
C LEU A 90 -3.33 20.20 -0.25
N ALA A 91 -4.12 21.21 -0.65
CA ALA A 91 -3.92 21.90 -1.92
C ALA A 91 -2.54 22.58 -2.01
N ILE A 92 -2.10 23.22 -0.92
CA ILE A 92 -0.77 23.85 -0.85
C ILE A 92 0.33 22.79 -0.89
N LEU A 93 0.21 21.71 -0.09
CA LEU A 93 1.19 20.64 -0.04
C LEU A 93 1.38 19.95 -1.40
N THR A 94 0.33 19.80 -2.18
CA THR A 94 0.41 19.18 -3.52
C THR A 94 1.15 20.04 -4.56
N LEU A 95 1.39 21.31 -4.29
CA LEU A 95 2.24 22.16 -5.13
C LEU A 95 3.72 21.82 -5.00
N VAL A 96 4.16 21.32 -3.84
CA VAL A 96 5.57 20.98 -3.60
C VAL A 96 6.07 19.88 -4.55
N PRO A 97 5.43 18.69 -4.64
CA PRO A 97 5.86 17.69 -5.61
C PRO A 97 5.69 18.16 -7.06
N ALA A 98 4.65 18.95 -7.38
CA ALA A 98 4.48 19.52 -8.72
C ALA A 98 5.67 20.42 -9.10
N PHE A 99 6.13 21.26 -8.18
CA PHE A 99 7.31 22.11 -8.36
C PHE A 99 8.59 21.28 -8.51
N LEU A 100 8.79 20.27 -7.68
CA LEU A 100 9.96 19.39 -7.76
C LEU A 100 10.01 18.59 -9.06
N LEU A 101 8.85 18.10 -9.54
CA LEU A 101 8.76 17.37 -10.81
C LEU A 101 9.09 18.24 -12.02
N PHE A 102 8.90 19.53 -11.93
CA PHE A 102 9.28 20.45 -13.02
C PHE A 102 10.79 20.44 -13.32
N PHE A 103 11.61 20.15 -12.31
CA PHE A 103 13.06 20.02 -12.44
C PHE A 103 13.51 18.58 -12.76
N PHE A 104 12.60 17.63 -12.76
CA PHE A 104 12.93 16.24 -13.04
C PHE A 104 13.23 16.07 -14.53
N LYS A 105 14.48 15.67 -14.84
CA LYS A 105 14.90 15.32 -16.19
C LYS A 105 14.97 13.80 -16.29
N ASP A 106 14.14 13.21 -17.12
CA ASP A 106 14.26 11.79 -17.44
C ASP A 106 15.52 11.60 -18.30
N LYS A 107 16.51 10.88 -17.76
CA LYS A 107 17.76 10.54 -18.45
C LYS A 107 17.67 9.25 -19.25
N ARG A 108 16.51 8.60 -19.26
CA ARG A 108 16.33 7.33 -19.96
C ARG A 108 16.24 7.58 -21.47
N ASP A 109 16.99 6.79 -22.22
CA ASP A 109 16.94 6.82 -23.68
C ASP A 109 15.57 6.35 -24.16
N VAL A 110 14.76 7.27 -24.67
CA VAL A 110 13.43 6.99 -25.23
C VAL A 110 13.54 6.10 -26.49
N SER A 111 14.73 6.03 -27.09
CA SER A 111 15.01 5.21 -28.27
C SER A 111 14.84 3.69 -28.04
N ILE A 112 14.93 3.22 -26.79
CA ILE A 112 14.74 1.80 -26.46
C ILE A 112 13.25 1.37 -26.57
N ILE A 113 12.32 2.33 -26.54
CA ILE A 113 10.88 2.05 -26.57
C ILE A 113 10.36 1.86 -28.01
N SER A 114 11.12 2.28 -29.03
CA SER A 114 10.67 2.34 -30.43
C SER A 114 10.99 1.13 -31.31
N ASN A 115 11.47 0.03 -30.75
CA ASN A 115 11.57 -1.22 -31.52
C ASN A 115 10.18 -1.88 -31.61
N GLU A 116 9.39 -1.44 -32.60
CA GLU A 116 8.02 -1.88 -32.89
C GLU A 116 7.88 -3.40 -33.16
N ASN A 117 8.98 -4.13 -33.28
CA ASN A 117 8.98 -5.56 -33.58
C ASN A 117 9.05 -6.50 -32.36
N ASN A 118 9.17 -5.96 -31.14
CA ASN A 118 9.22 -6.82 -29.96
C ASN A 118 7.79 -7.16 -29.49
N LYS A 119 7.42 -8.42 -29.65
CA LYS A 119 6.13 -8.98 -29.22
C LYS A 119 5.99 -8.81 -27.70
N VAL A 120 5.08 -7.93 -27.25
CA VAL A 120 4.70 -7.76 -25.85
C VAL A 120 3.83 -8.95 -25.44
N ARG A 121 4.20 -9.63 -24.34
CA ARG A 121 3.42 -10.76 -23.80
C ARG A 121 1.96 -10.37 -23.58
N SER A 122 1.07 -11.32 -23.87
CA SER A 122 -0.37 -11.21 -23.53
C SER A 122 -0.57 -11.30 -22.00
N TYR A 123 -1.75 -10.92 -21.51
CA TYR A 123 -2.08 -11.11 -20.09
C TYR A 123 -2.06 -12.59 -19.69
N SER A 124 -2.50 -13.49 -20.58
CA SER A 124 -2.46 -14.93 -20.35
C SER A 124 -1.02 -15.43 -20.14
N GLU A 125 -0.06 -14.93 -20.95
CA GLU A 125 1.35 -15.28 -20.81
C GLU A 125 1.94 -14.75 -19.48
N PHE A 126 1.53 -13.57 -19.02
CA PHE A 126 1.91 -13.08 -17.70
C PHE A 126 1.37 -13.99 -16.59
N PHE A 127 0.11 -14.40 -16.65
CA PHE A 127 -0.48 -15.31 -15.66
C PHE A 127 0.11 -16.71 -15.69
N SER A 128 0.71 -17.12 -16.80
CA SER A 128 1.41 -18.40 -16.91
C SER A 128 2.80 -18.38 -16.26
N ASP A 129 3.36 -17.19 -16.01
CA ASP A 129 4.64 -17.01 -15.32
C ASP A 129 4.45 -17.11 -13.79
N PRO A 130 4.99 -18.16 -13.14
CA PRO A 130 4.84 -18.34 -11.70
C PRO A 130 5.42 -17.18 -10.87
N ARG A 131 6.50 -16.53 -11.35
CA ARG A 131 7.12 -15.39 -10.67
C ARG A 131 6.21 -14.16 -10.73
N PHE A 132 5.50 -13.98 -11.85
CA PHE A 132 4.54 -12.89 -11.99
C PHE A 132 3.35 -13.09 -11.04
N LEU A 133 2.82 -14.31 -10.94
CA LEU A 133 1.78 -14.64 -9.96
C LEU A 133 2.26 -14.43 -8.53
N GLN A 134 3.47 -14.86 -8.19
CA GLN A 134 4.07 -14.64 -6.88
C GLN A 134 4.17 -13.15 -6.55
N ALA A 135 4.65 -12.34 -7.49
CA ALA A 135 4.79 -10.89 -7.31
C ALA A 135 3.45 -10.20 -7.06
N ILE A 136 2.45 -10.47 -7.92
CA ILE A 136 1.12 -9.86 -7.81
C ILE A 136 0.39 -10.33 -6.55
N THR A 137 0.35 -11.64 -6.28
CA THR A 137 -0.36 -12.16 -5.11
C THR A 137 0.23 -11.62 -3.82
N SER A 138 1.57 -11.53 -3.73
CA SER A 138 2.22 -10.94 -2.57
C SER A 138 1.82 -9.48 -2.37
N ALA A 139 1.87 -8.64 -3.40
CA ALA A 139 1.52 -7.23 -3.31
C ALA A 139 0.01 -7.01 -3.06
N ALA A 140 -0.86 -7.70 -3.81
CA ALA A 140 -2.31 -7.52 -3.74
C ALA A 140 -2.88 -7.98 -2.40
N PHE A 141 -2.50 -9.16 -1.94
CA PHE A 141 -3.02 -9.67 -0.68
C PHE A 141 -2.33 -9.07 0.55
N ALA A 142 -1.11 -8.52 0.40
CA ALA A 142 -0.56 -7.65 1.42
C ALA A 142 -1.48 -6.43 1.66
N TYR A 143 -1.89 -5.76 0.60
CA TYR A 143 -2.82 -4.62 0.69
C TYR A 143 -4.23 -5.03 1.12
N ALA A 144 -4.74 -6.18 0.65
CA ALA A 144 -6.07 -6.66 1.03
C ALA A 144 -6.18 -6.85 2.54
N VAL A 145 -5.27 -7.65 3.12
CA VAL A 145 -5.25 -7.94 4.57
C VAL A 145 -5.04 -6.66 5.37
N MET A 146 -4.06 -5.84 4.98
CA MET A 146 -3.78 -4.57 5.66
C MET A 146 -4.99 -3.65 5.65
N SER A 147 -5.59 -3.38 4.48
CA SER A 147 -6.72 -2.45 4.37
C SER A 147 -7.98 -2.98 5.03
N PHE A 148 -8.22 -4.30 4.97
CA PHE A 148 -9.37 -4.92 5.61
C PHE A 148 -9.34 -4.74 7.12
N LEU A 149 -8.20 -5.02 7.75
CA LEU A 149 -8.05 -4.91 9.19
C LEU A 149 -7.87 -3.46 9.65
N MET A 150 -7.04 -2.65 8.96
CA MET A 150 -6.82 -1.26 9.34
C MET A 150 -8.11 -0.44 9.27
N THR A 151 -8.95 -0.63 8.24
CA THR A 151 -10.22 0.10 8.10
C THR A 151 -11.22 -0.27 9.20
N ALA A 152 -11.26 -1.54 9.62
CA ALA A 152 -12.13 -1.99 10.70
C ALA A 152 -11.62 -1.59 12.10
N THR A 153 -10.32 -1.35 12.26
CA THR A 153 -9.70 -1.10 13.58
C THR A 153 -10.34 0.05 14.37
N PRO A 154 -10.57 1.26 13.80
CA PRO A 154 -11.18 2.35 14.56
C PRO A 154 -12.58 2.00 15.05
N ILE A 155 -13.37 1.33 14.24
CA ILE A 155 -14.73 0.89 14.58
C ILE A 155 -14.65 -0.16 15.69
N SER A 156 -13.80 -1.16 15.51
CA SER A 156 -13.62 -2.25 16.49
C SER A 156 -13.11 -1.73 17.83
N MET A 157 -12.09 -0.88 17.83
CA MET A 157 -11.52 -0.34 19.07
C MET A 157 -12.47 0.62 19.77
N HIS A 158 -12.99 1.63 19.06
CA HIS A 158 -13.72 2.72 19.68
C HIS A 158 -15.20 2.39 19.91
N ILE A 159 -15.88 1.85 18.89
CA ILE A 159 -17.32 1.60 18.95
C ILE A 159 -17.63 0.26 19.62
N VAL A 160 -16.94 -0.82 19.21
CA VAL A 160 -17.26 -2.16 19.73
C VAL A 160 -16.67 -2.39 21.11
N HIS A 161 -15.40 -1.99 21.33
CA HIS A 161 -14.68 -2.27 22.59
C HIS A 161 -14.50 -1.05 23.50
N ASN A 162 -15.14 0.09 23.19
CA ASN A 162 -15.16 1.31 24.02
C ASN A 162 -13.76 1.85 24.40
N LEU A 163 -12.76 1.63 23.56
CA LEU A 163 -11.44 2.23 23.75
C LEU A 163 -11.47 3.71 23.33
N SER A 164 -10.65 4.55 23.97
CA SER A 164 -10.65 5.98 23.65
C SER A 164 -10.16 6.25 22.21
N LEU A 165 -10.67 7.33 21.60
CA LEU A 165 -10.21 7.78 20.26
C LEU A 165 -8.71 8.09 20.25
N GLU A 166 -8.17 8.61 21.35
CA GLU A 166 -6.75 8.88 21.50
C GLU A 166 -5.93 7.59 21.38
N LYS A 167 -6.29 6.55 22.14
CA LYS A 167 -5.64 5.22 22.04
C LYS A 167 -5.74 4.63 20.63
N THR A 168 -6.90 4.78 20.00
CA THR A 168 -7.11 4.34 18.61
C THR A 168 -6.18 5.08 17.65
N GLY A 169 -6.07 6.40 17.80
CA GLY A 169 -5.18 7.22 16.99
C GLY A 169 -3.70 6.80 17.13
N ILE A 170 -3.24 6.52 18.37
CA ILE A 170 -1.88 6.04 18.63
C ILE A 170 -1.63 4.70 17.93
N VAL A 171 -2.57 3.75 18.04
CA VAL A 171 -2.44 2.43 17.39
C VAL A 171 -2.31 2.58 15.87
N LEU A 172 -3.14 3.41 15.23
CA LEU A 172 -3.06 3.65 13.79
C LEU A 172 -1.76 4.35 13.39
N GLN A 173 -1.30 5.32 14.19
CA GLN A 173 -0.04 6.02 13.93
C GLN A 173 1.15 5.07 13.97
N PHE A 174 1.24 4.21 14.99
CA PHE A 174 2.30 3.21 15.09
C PHE A 174 2.19 2.10 14.06
N HIS A 175 0.97 1.74 13.63
CA HIS A 175 0.77 0.86 12.48
C HIS A 175 1.39 1.45 11.21
N VAL A 176 1.07 2.70 10.89
CA VAL A 176 1.65 3.38 9.71
C VAL A 176 3.17 3.50 9.81
N LEU A 177 3.69 3.79 11.01
CA LEU A 177 5.13 3.76 11.26
C LEU A 177 5.71 2.37 10.97
N ALA A 178 5.07 1.30 11.44
CA ALA A 178 5.48 -0.08 11.21
C ALA A 178 5.37 -0.52 9.74
N MET A 179 4.50 0.12 8.94
CA MET A 179 4.47 -0.09 7.49
C MET A 179 5.72 0.45 6.78
N PHE A 180 6.29 1.55 7.24
CA PHE A 180 7.37 2.23 6.51
C PHE A 180 8.75 2.10 7.15
N LEU A 181 8.85 2.03 8.48
CA LEU A 181 10.14 1.96 9.19
C LEU A 181 10.99 0.75 8.79
N PRO A 182 10.43 -0.47 8.59
CA PRO A 182 11.24 -1.62 8.15
C PRO A 182 11.90 -1.41 6.79
N SER A 183 11.44 -0.46 5.97
CA SER A 183 12.04 -0.14 4.68
C SER A 183 13.51 0.28 4.78
N LEU A 184 13.97 0.73 5.96
CA LEU A 184 15.39 0.98 6.23
C LEU A 184 16.26 -0.26 5.94
N VAL A 185 15.75 -1.44 6.20
CA VAL A 185 16.49 -2.71 6.08
C VAL A 185 15.92 -3.66 5.03
N THR A 186 14.63 -3.57 4.69
CA THR A 186 13.92 -4.53 3.83
C THR A 186 14.60 -4.69 2.48
N GLY A 187 15.03 -3.61 1.82
CA GLY A 187 15.71 -3.68 0.53
C GLY A 187 17.02 -4.47 0.59
N ASN A 188 17.81 -4.28 1.66
CA ASN A 188 19.06 -5.01 1.89
C ASN A 188 18.78 -6.49 2.25
N LEU A 189 17.72 -6.75 3.03
CA LEU A 189 17.32 -8.12 3.38
C LEU A 189 16.85 -8.89 2.14
N ILE A 190 16.11 -8.26 1.22
CA ILE A 190 15.72 -8.87 -0.05
C ILE A 190 16.97 -9.21 -0.88
N LYS A 191 17.93 -8.29 -0.97
CA LYS A 191 19.19 -8.53 -1.69
C LYS A 191 19.96 -9.71 -1.08
N LYS A 192 19.99 -9.84 0.24
CA LYS A 192 20.72 -10.90 0.96
C LYS A 192 20.01 -12.25 0.95
N HIS A 193 18.69 -12.27 1.14
CA HIS A 193 17.93 -13.50 1.38
C HIS A 193 17.03 -13.92 0.22
N GLY A 194 16.76 -13.02 -0.73
CA GLY A 194 15.85 -13.23 -1.86
C GLY A 194 14.39 -12.90 -1.54
N TYR A 195 13.59 -12.81 -2.59
CA TYR A 195 12.18 -12.38 -2.51
C TYR A 195 11.31 -13.35 -1.72
N SER A 196 11.40 -14.66 -2.02
CA SER A 196 10.55 -15.69 -1.39
C SER A 196 10.72 -15.74 0.12
N LYS A 197 11.98 -15.69 0.63
CA LYS A 197 12.23 -15.72 2.08
C LYS A 197 11.65 -14.49 2.77
N MET A 198 11.71 -13.32 2.13
CA MET A 198 11.11 -12.10 2.67
C MET A 198 9.58 -12.15 2.62
N MET A 199 8.98 -12.80 1.61
CA MET A 199 7.53 -13.04 1.58
C MET A 199 7.10 -13.98 2.71
N TYR A 200 7.85 -15.06 2.99
CA TYR A 200 7.58 -15.93 4.14
C TYR A 200 7.72 -15.18 5.47
N ALA A 201 8.71 -14.30 5.61
CA ALA A 201 8.82 -13.44 6.79
C ALA A 201 7.60 -12.51 6.94
N GLY A 202 7.10 -11.93 5.84
CA GLY A 202 5.88 -11.13 5.86
C GLY A 202 4.64 -11.93 6.26
N VAL A 203 4.50 -13.14 5.72
CA VAL A 203 3.46 -14.10 6.12
C VAL A 203 3.55 -14.42 7.61
N PHE A 204 4.74 -14.65 8.14
CA PHE A 204 4.95 -14.89 9.57
C PHE A 204 4.41 -13.74 10.43
N PHE A 205 4.68 -12.49 10.06
CA PHE A 205 4.13 -11.33 10.79
C PHE A 205 2.61 -11.23 10.67
N TYR A 206 2.02 -11.61 9.53
CA TYR A 206 0.56 -11.68 9.40
C TYR A 206 -0.06 -12.76 10.29
N ILE A 207 0.62 -13.92 10.44
CA ILE A 207 0.20 -14.96 11.38
C ILE A 207 0.26 -14.41 12.82
N LEU A 208 1.30 -13.67 13.19
CA LEU A 208 1.39 -13.02 14.50
C LEU A 208 0.26 -12.02 14.73
N THR A 209 -0.14 -11.25 13.69
CA THR A 209 -1.31 -10.37 13.75
C THR A 209 -2.58 -11.14 14.10
N ILE A 210 -2.82 -12.26 13.41
CA ILE A 210 -3.98 -13.11 13.66
C ILE A 210 -3.92 -13.70 15.08
N LEU A 211 -2.77 -14.18 15.54
CA LEU A 211 -2.61 -14.69 16.88
C LEU A 211 -2.95 -13.64 17.94
N MET A 212 -2.55 -12.36 17.75
CA MET A 212 -2.94 -11.30 18.68
C MET A 212 -4.46 -11.09 18.73
N SER A 213 -5.18 -11.32 17.64
CA SER A 213 -6.65 -11.21 17.61
C SER A 213 -7.39 -12.34 18.31
N LEU A 214 -6.70 -13.43 18.64
CA LEU A 214 -7.31 -14.57 19.37
C LEU A 214 -7.42 -14.31 20.87
N PHE A 215 -6.63 -13.38 21.41
CA PHE A 215 -6.72 -12.95 22.79
C PHE A 215 -7.91 -11.98 22.99
N GLU A 216 -8.28 -11.76 24.25
CA GLU A 216 -9.31 -10.78 24.61
C GLU A 216 -8.96 -9.40 24.06
N PRO A 217 -9.92 -8.71 23.43
CA PRO A 217 -9.70 -7.40 22.82
C PRO A 217 -9.24 -6.38 23.85
N SER A 218 -7.99 -5.96 23.75
CA SER A 218 -7.37 -4.97 24.63
C SER A 218 -6.55 -3.97 23.80
N TYR A 219 -6.25 -2.80 24.39
CA TYR A 219 -5.39 -1.82 23.76
C TYR A 219 -4.04 -2.42 23.30
N ILE A 220 -3.41 -3.24 24.15
CA ILE A 220 -2.11 -3.86 23.88
C ILE A 220 -2.20 -4.84 22.73
N ASN A 221 -3.25 -5.66 22.67
CA ASN A 221 -3.42 -6.65 21.61
C ASN A 221 -3.66 -6.00 20.25
N TYR A 222 -4.43 -4.90 20.19
CA TYR A 222 -4.55 -4.07 18.99
C TYR A 222 -3.22 -3.44 18.60
N PHE A 223 -2.53 -2.83 19.56
CA PHE A 223 -1.28 -2.13 19.32
C PHE A 223 -0.21 -3.06 18.73
N ILE A 224 0.04 -4.19 19.37
CA ILE A 224 1.03 -5.18 18.92
C ILE A 224 0.58 -5.83 17.62
N GLY A 225 -0.68 -6.23 17.51
CA GLY A 225 -1.24 -6.85 16.30
C GLY A 225 -1.10 -5.95 15.07
N LEU A 226 -1.38 -4.65 15.21
CA LEU A 226 -1.27 -3.70 14.11
C LEU A 226 0.19 -3.36 13.75
N ILE A 227 1.11 -3.39 14.72
CA ILE A 227 2.55 -3.29 14.41
C ILE A 227 2.98 -4.48 13.54
N PHE A 228 2.61 -5.72 13.93
CA PHE A 228 2.90 -6.90 13.12
C PHE A 228 2.26 -6.82 11.72
N LEU A 229 1.02 -6.35 11.63
CA LEU A 229 0.34 -6.11 10.36
C LEU A 229 1.13 -5.16 9.46
N GLY A 230 1.65 -4.05 10.00
CA GLY A 230 2.46 -3.09 9.27
C GLY A 230 3.78 -3.68 8.75
N ILE A 231 4.51 -4.39 9.61
CA ILE A 231 5.77 -5.06 9.23
C ILE A 231 5.52 -6.12 8.15
N GLY A 232 4.49 -6.94 8.32
CA GLY A 232 4.09 -7.97 7.36
C GLY A 232 3.77 -7.38 5.99
N TRP A 233 2.98 -6.29 5.98
CA TRP A 233 2.69 -5.54 4.75
C TRP A 233 3.97 -5.04 4.07
N ASN A 234 4.88 -4.44 4.82
CA ASN A 234 6.14 -3.93 4.27
C ASN A 234 6.92 -5.02 3.53
N PHE A 235 7.13 -6.16 4.19
CA PHE A 235 7.91 -7.26 3.61
C PHE A 235 7.24 -7.85 2.37
N LEU A 236 5.93 -8.07 2.41
CA LEU A 236 5.18 -8.63 1.29
C LEU A 236 5.09 -7.67 0.10
N PHE A 237 4.75 -6.40 0.38
CA PHE A 237 4.56 -5.41 -0.67
C PHE A 237 5.86 -5.04 -1.38
N ILE A 238 6.94 -4.78 -0.62
CA ILE A 238 8.24 -4.45 -1.21
C ILE A 238 8.79 -5.65 -1.99
N SER A 239 8.67 -6.86 -1.45
CA SER A 239 9.13 -8.07 -2.15
C SER A 239 8.35 -8.30 -3.45
N GLY A 240 7.02 -8.18 -3.42
CA GLY A 240 6.17 -8.33 -4.60
C GLY A 240 6.49 -7.30 -5.67
N THR A 241 6.50 -6.01 -5.31
CA THR A 241 6.80 -4.91 -6.22
C THR A 241 8.22 -5.01 -6.81
N SER A 242 9.21 -5.34 -5.98
CA SER A 242 10.60 -5.47 -6.44
C SER A 242 10.80 -6.70 -7.33
N LEU A 243 10.14 -7.81 -7.03
CA LEU A 243 10.16 -9.00 -7.87
C LEU A 243 9.56 -8.70 -9.25
N LEU A 244 8.43 -7.99 -9.31
CA LEU A 244 7.77 -7.60 -10.56
C LEU A 244 8.73 -6.89 -11.51
N VAL A 245 9.53 -5.94 -11.00
CA VAL A 245 10.52 -5.17 -11.81
C VAL A 245 11.57 -6.08 -12.46
N THR A 246 11.83 -7.26 -11.91
CA THR A 246 12.80 -8.21 -12.49
C THR A 246 12.22 -9.10 -13.59
N ILE A 247 10.90 -9.12 -13.76
CA ILE A 247 10.18 -10.09 -14.61
C ILE A 247 9.87 -9.52 -15.98
N TYR A 248 9.41 -8.28 -16.06
CA TYR A 248 9.03 -7.69 -17.33
C TYR A 248 10.23 -7.17 -18.12
N LYS A 249 10.08 -7.17 -19.44
CA LYS A 249 11.00 -6.53 -20.37
C LYS A 249 10.71 -5.02 -20.46
N PRO A 250 11.65 -4.18 -20.95
CA PRO A 250 11.43 -2.74 -21.08
C PRO A 250 10.14 -2.39 -21.85
N GLU A 251 9.81 -3.14 -22.90
CA GLU A 251 8.62 -2.94 -23.76
C GLU A 251 7.32 -3.32 -23.04
N GLU A 252 7.39 -4.19 -22.03
CA GLU A 252 6.26 -4.71 -21.28
C GLU A 252 5.93 -3.88 -20.02
N LYS A 253 6.82 -2.96 -19.63
CA LYS A 253 6.78 -2.31 -18.31
C LYS A 253 5.45 -1.65 -17.99
N PHE A 254 4.92 -0.83 -18.88
CA PHE A 254 3.66 -0.11 -18.64
C PHE A 254 2.48 -1.07 -18.49
N LYS A 255 2.47 -2.15 -19.28
CA LYS A 255 1.43 -3.18 -19.21
C LYS A 255 1.53 -3.96 -17.91
N ALA A 256 2.72 -4.41 -17.52
CA ALA A 256 2.94 -5.19 -16.30
C ALA A 256 2.68 -4.36 -15.04
N GLN A 257 3.20 -3.13 -14.98
CA GLN A 257 3.01 -2.22 -13.84
C GLN A 257 1.57 -1.78 -13.70
N GLY A 258 0.93 -1.34 -14.80
CA GLY A 258 -0.47 -0.91 -14.79
C GLY A 258 -1.41 -2.03 -14.38
N PHE A 259 -1.16 -3.25 -14.87
CA PHE A 259 -1.96 -4.41 -14.51
C PHE A 259 -1.77 -4.83 -13.04
N ASN A 260 -0.52 -4.83 -12.55
CA ASN A 260 -0.24 -5.04 -11.13
C ASN A 260 -1.00 -4.04 -10.25
N ASP A 261 -0.90 -2.76 -10.57
CA ASP A 261 -1.53 -1.72 -9.77
C ASP A 261 -3.06 -1.79 -9.83
N PHE A 262 -3.62 -2.11 -11.00
CA PHE A 262 -5.04 -2.35 -11.13
C PHE A 262 -5.51 -3.46 -10.18
N ILE A 263 -4.83 -4.61 -10.15
CA ILE A 263 -5.18 -5.71 -9.25
C ILE A 263 -4.99 -5.30 -7.79
N VAL A 264 -3.83 -4.77 -7.44
CA VAL A 264 -3.49 -4.39 -6.05
C VAL A 264 -4.54 -3.44 -5.48
N TYR A 265 -4.83 -2.34 -6.19
CA TYR A 265 -5.73 -1.32 -5.67
C TYR A 265 -7.21 -1.69 -5.80
N SER A 266 -7.59 -2.52 -6.77
CA SER A 266 -8.96 -3.07 -6.84
C SER A 266 -9.24 -3.98 -5.64
N VAL A 267 -8.32 -4.90 -5.35
CA VAL A 267 -8.46 -5.81 -4.20
C VAL A 267 -8.43 -5.04 -2.88
N GLN A 268 -7.56 -4.03 -2.76
CA GLN A 268 -7.53 -3.11 -1.61
C GLN A 268 -8.86 -2.38 -1.42
N ALA A 269 -9.42 -1.82 -2.50
CA ALA A 269 -10.68 -1.08 -2.44
C ALA A 269 -11.83 -1.98 -1.98
N VAL A 270 -11.95 -3.19 -2.55
CA VAL A 270 -12.95 -4.17 -2.13
C VAL A 270 -12.77 -4.56 -0.67
N ALA A 271 -11.55 -4.84 -0.22
CA ALA A 271 -11.25 -5.18 1.16
C ALA A 271 -11.67 -4.05 2.13
N SER A 272 -11.32 -2.80 1.80
CA SER A 272 -11.69 -1.63 2.60
C SER A 272 -13.20 -1.41 2.65
N LEU A 273 -13.90 -1.48 1.52
CA LEU A 273 -15.36 -1.33 1.45
C LEU A 273 -16.11 -2.41 2.24
N CYS A 274 -15.61 -3.64 2.21
CA CYS A 274 -16.20 -4.76 2.93
C CYS A 274 -15.90 -4.74 4.44
N ALA A 275 -14.86 -4.04 4.90
CA ALA A 275 -14.35 -4.13 6.26
C ALA A 275 -15.42 -3.79 7.33
N GLY A 276 -16.15 -2.69 7.15
CA GLY A 276 -17.21 -2.29 8.08
C GLY A 276 -18.40 -3.27 8.12
N VAL A 277 -18.80 -3.78 6.95
CA VAL A 277 -19.88 -4.76 6.84
C VAL A 277 -19.50 -6.06 7.55
N PHE A 278 -18.30 -6.58 7.27
CA PHE A 278 -17.83 -7.81 7.91
C PHE A 278 -17.67 -7.66 9.41
N LEU A 279 -17.18 -6.53 9.90
CA LEU A 279 -17.08 -6.27 11.34
C LEU A 279 -18.46 -6.26 12.01
N ASN A 280 -19.46 -5.65 11.36
CA ASN A 280 -20.83 -5.58 11.89
C ASN A 280 -21.53 -6.95 11.89
N LEU A 281 -21.28 -7.79 10.87
CA LEU A 281 -21.90 -9.12 10.75
C LEU A 281 -21.17 -10.21 11.54
N THR A 282 -19.92 -9.97 11.92
CA THR A 282 -19.09 -10.99 12.57
C THR A 282 -18.40 -10.43 13.83
N SER A 283 -17.09 -10.59 13.93
CA SER A 283 -16.28 -10.04 15.02
C SER A 283 -14.87 -9.70 14.54
N TRP A 284 -14.14 -8.92 15.32
CA TRP A 284 -12.73 -8.64 15.08
C TRP A 284 -11.89 -9.92 14.90
N LYS A 285 -12.13 -10.92 15.76
CA LYS A 285 -11.48 -12.23 15.67
C LYS A 285 -11.79 -12.94 14.35
N THR A 286 -13.05 -13.00 13.95
CA THR A 286 -13.47 -13.65 12.70
C THR A 286 -12.86 -12.96 11.48
N MET A 287 -12.82 -11.63 11.46
CA MET A 287 -12.16 -10.88 10.38
C MET A 287 -10.69 -11.24 10.22
N ASN A 288 -9.96 -11.35 11.34
CA ASN A 288 -8.56 -11.78 11.30
C ASN A 288 -8.43 -13.23 10.80
N LEU A 289 -9.30 -14.14 11.21
CA LEU A 289 -9.29 -15.53 10.73
C LEU A 289 -9.58 -15.65 9.23
N ILE A 290 -10.46 -14.82 8.67
CA ILE A 290 -10.72 -14.77 7.22
C ILE A 290 -9.43 -14.43 6.44
N CYS A 291 -8.55 -13.61 7.02
CA CYS A 291 -7.26 -13.25 6.40
C CYS A 291 -6.35 -14.45 6.15
N ILE A 292 -6.57 -15.60 6.83
CA ILE A 292 -5.82 -16.85 6.59
C ILE A 292 -5.94 -17.28 5.13
N ILE A 293 -7.09 -17.07 4.49
CA ILE A 293 -7.31 -17.43 3.08
C ILE A 293 -6.30 -16.70 2.18
N PHE A 294 -6.12 -15.40 2.39
CA PHE A 294 -5.17 -14.60 1.62
C PHE A 294 -3.72 -15.02 1.87
N ILE A 295 -3.40 -15.32 3.14
CA ILE A 295 -2.07 -15.83 3.52
C ILE A 295 -1.77 -17.16 2.81
N ILE A 296 -2.73 -18.09 2.77
CA ILE A 296 -2.57 -19.36 2.07
C ILE A 296 -2.29 -19.15 0.58
N ILE A 297 -2.99 -18.23 -0.07
CA ILE A 297 -2.77 -17.93 -1.49
C ILE A 297 -1.34 -17.40 -1.72
N ILE A 298 -0.86 -16.49 -0.87
CA ILE A 298 0.54 -15.99 -0.95
C ILE A 298 1.53 -17.15 -0.80
N VAL A 299 1.31 -18.01 0.18
CA VAL A 299 2.20 -19.15 0.47
C VAL A 299 2.22 -20.11 -0.71
N ILE A 300 1.05 -20.48 -1.25
CA ILE A 300 0.95 -21.38 -2.41
C ILE A 300 1.67 -20.80 -3.62
N ALA A 301 1.46 -19.52 -3.96
CA ALA A 301 2.12 -18.86 -5.07
C ALA A 301 3.64 -18.84 -4.89
N THR A 302 4.11 -18.58 -3.69
CA THR A 302 5.55 -18.54 -3.36
C THR A 302 6.18 -19.93 -3.42
N LEU A 303 5.54 -20.94 -2.82
CA LEU A 303 6.01 -22.35 -2.85
C LEU A 303 6.07 -22.88 -4.28
N ARG A 304 5.03 -22.60 -5.10
CA ARG A 304 5.02 -23.01 -6.51
C ARG A 304 6.25 -22.48 -7.27
N THR A 305 6.56 -21.22 -7.07
CA THR A 305 7.73 -20.58 -7.72
C THR A 305 9.03 -21.21 -7.25
N ASP A 306 9.20 -21.39 -5.92
CA ASP A 306 10.41 -22.00 -5.37
C ASP A 306 10.61 -23.44 -5.85
N PHE A 307 9.53 -24.21 -5.97
CA PHE A 307 9.58 -25.58 -6.50
C PHE A 307 10.02 -25.63 -7.96
N LEU A 308 9.46 -24.73 -8.79
CA LEU A 308 9.78 -24.69 -10.22
C LEU A 308 11.21 -24.19 -10.49
N GLN A 309 11.76 -23.32 -9.64
CA GLN A 309 13.14 -22.84 -9.76
C GLN A 309 14.18 -23.88 -9.29
N LYS A 310 13.79 -24.85 -8.47
CA LYS A 310 14.69 -25.92 -7.99
C LYS A 310 14.79 -27.12 -8.94
N LYS A 311 13.90 -27.25 -9.96
CA LYS A 311 14.05 -28.29 -10.99
C LYS A 311 15.25 -27.93 -11.87
N PRO A 312 16.31 -28.78 -11.94
CA PRO A 312 17.37 -28.59 -12.94
C PRO A 312 16.74 -28.63 -14.32
N GLN A 313 17.13 -27.66 -15.17
CA GLN A 313 16.80 -27.66 -16.59
C GLN A 313 17.50 -28.79 -17.29
#